data_f5235ffd5aea249750a1a043ec187634
#
_entry.id   f5235ffd5aea249750a1a043ec187634
#
_cell.length_a   1.000
_cell.length_b   1.000
_cell.length_c   1.000
_cell.angle_alpha   90.00
_cell.angle_beta   90.00
_cell.angle_gamma   90.00
#
_symmetry.space_group_name_H-M   'P 1'
#
loop_
_entity.id
_entity.type
_entity.pdbx_description
1 polymer ?
#
loop_
_entity_poly.entity_id
_entity_poly.type
_entity_poly.pdbx_seq_one_letter_code
_entity_poly.pdbx_strand_id
1 'polypeptide(L)'
;ATEAAFRRDPQRVWDWYAERRANMVHVQPNAGHHAVAAFQQRHPGRLTLATQNVDGLHQKAGSPEVLALHGNIFDDQWLDPCALARRPQDGCHVAQAQPGRPPRCGQCGNLLRPAVVWFGEMLPMDALAAAEQAAERCDVMLVVGTAGAVYPAAGLAHQAREAGARVVIVGPDATELDDIADAVLTGTSAQILPRLLEG
;
A
#
# COMPACT_ATOMS: atom_id res chain seq x y z
N ALA A 1 0.36 12.09 -7.42
CA ALA A 1 1.59 12.56 -8.06
C ALA A 1 1.90 11.70 -9.30
N THR A 2 2.83 12.16 -10.13
CA THR A 2 3.35 11.44 -11.30
C THR A 2 4.84 11.67 -11.40
N GLU A 3 5.55 10.76 -12.05
CA GLU A 3 6.99 10.92 -12.33
C GLU A 3 7.26 12.21 -13.12
N ALA A 4 6.44 12.50 -14.13
CA ALA A 4 6.57 13.72 -14.94
C ALA A 4 6.47 15.00 -14.09
N ALA A 5 5.60 15.03 -13.09
CA ALA A 5 5.50 16.16 -12.16
C ALA A 5 6.76 16.29 -11.28
N PHE A 6 7.30 15.17 -10.80
CA PHE A 6 8.53 15.17 -10.01
C PHE A 6 9.74 15.61 -10.86
N ARG A 7 9.88 15.12 -12.08
CA ARG A 7 10.99 15.53 -12.97
C ARG A 7 10.92 17.02 -13.32
N ARG A 8 9.72 17.60 -13.43
CA ARG A 8 9.54 19.03 -13.72
C ARG A 8 9.88 19.93 -12.53
N ASP A 9 9.49 19.54 -11.31
CA ASP A 9 9.74 20.29 -10.07
C ASP A 9 9.95 19.32 -8.89
N PRO A 10 11.16 18.76 -8.79
CA PRO A 10 11.48 17.76 -7.76
C PRO A 10 11.32 18.30 -6.34
N GLN A 11 11.71 19.56 -6.12
CA GLN A 11 11.63 20.19 -4.79
C GLN A 11 10.18 20.33 -4.33
N ARG A 12 9.29 20.81 -5.18
CA ARG A 12 7.87 20.99 -4.85
C ARG A 12 7.21 19.66 -4.47
N VAL A 13 7.46 18.60 -5.23
CA VAL A 13 6.87 17.28 -4.95
C VAL A 13 7.49 16.69 -3.68
N TRP A 14 8.80 16.84 -3.47
CA TRP A 14 9.46 16.39 -2.25
C TRP A 14 8.88 17.08 -1.01
N ASP A 15 8.74 18.41 -1.05
CA ASP A 15 8.20 19.21 0.04
C ASP A 15 6.76 18.84 0.37
N TRP A 16 5.93 18.60 -0.66
CA TRP A 16 4.56 18.15 -0.48
C TRP A 16 4.49 16.79 0.24
N TYR A 17 5.40 15.84 -0.07
CA TYR A 17 5.49 14.58 0.65
C TYR A 17 6.08 14.75 2.06
N ALA A 18 7.04 15.65 2.27
CA ALA A 18 7.59 15.96 3.58
C ALA A 18 6.51 16.51 4.54
N GLU A 19 5.65 17.39 4.06
CA GLU A 19 4.48 17.87 4.82
C GLU A 19 3.51 16.74 5.17
N ARG A 20 3.21 15.86 4.23
CA ARG A 20 2.33 14.70 4.48
C ARG A 20 2.94 13.75 5.50
N ARG A 21 4.23 13.47 5.43
CA ARG A 21 4.95 12.67 6.44
C ARG A 21 4.85 13.30 7.82
N ALA A 22 5.08 14.60 7.92
CA ALA A 22 4.98 15.35 9.19
C ALA A 22 3.57 15.25 9.79
N ASN A 23 2.53 15.32 8.98
CA ASN A 23 1.15 15.19 9.44
C ASN A 23 0.81 13.74 9.83
N MET A 24 1.33 12.75 9.10
CA MET A 24 1.02 11.34 9.34
C MET A 24 1.76 10.72 10.52
N VAL A 25 2.92 11.25 10.91
CA VAL A 25 3.74 10.66 11.99
C VAL A 25 2.97 10.55 13.31
N HIS A 26 2.03 11.47 13.56
CA HIS A 26 1.22 11.53 14.79
C HIS A 26 -0.11 10.73 14.68
N VAL A 27 -0.49 10.30 13.48
CA VAL A 27 -1.72 9.53 13.28
C VAL A 27 -1.57 8.16 13.91
N GLN A 28 -2.62 7.72 14.60
CA GLN A 28 -2.67 6.43 15.26
C GLN A 28 -3.58 5.45 14.48
N PRO A 29 -3.24 4.15 14.49
CA PRO A 29 -4.14 3.14 13.96
C PRO A 29 -5.50 3.17 14.67
N ASN A 30 -6.57 2.93 13.93
CA ASN A 30 -7.91 2.81 14.49
C ASN A 30 -8.22 1.35 14.89
N ALA A 31 -9.39 1.13 15.49
CA ALA A 31 -9.82 -0.20 15.95
C ALA A 31 -9.84 -1.26 14.83
N GLY A 32 -10.12 -0.87 13.59
CA GLY A 32 -10.07 -1.78 12.43
C GLY A 32 -8.66 -2.28 12.13
N HIS A 33 -7.66 -1.39 12.16
CA HIS A 33 -6.25 -1.78 11.99
C HIS A 33 -5.81 -2.77 13.08
N HIS A 34 -6.17 -2.48 14.34
CA HIS A 34 -5.85 -3.36 15.47
C HIS A 34 -6.56 -4.72 15.37
N ALA A 35 -7.81 -4.76 14.92
CA ALA A 35 -8.55 -6.00 14.73
C ALA A 35 -7.89 -6.91 13.68
N VAL A 36 -7.45 -6.34 12.54
CA VAL A 36 -6.71 -7.08 11.51
C VAL A 36 -5.39 -7.62 12.06
N ALA A 37 -4.60 -6.78 12.72
CA ALA A 37 -3.32 -7.19 13.29
C ALA A 37 -3.49 -8.31 14.34
N ALA A 38 -4.48 -8.17 15.23
CA ALA A 38 -4.80 -9.17 16.25
C ALA A 38 -5.25 -10.50 15.62
N PHE A 39 -6.06 -10.47 14.55
CA PHE A 39 -6.47 -11.67 13.84
C PHE A 39 -5.27 -12.38 13.19
N GLN A 40 -4.39 -11.65 12.49
CA GLN A 40 -3.19 -12.22 11.90
C GLN A 40 -2.29 -12.89 12.96
N GLN A 41 -2.15 -12.27 14.14
CA GLN A 41 -1.35 -12.81 15.24
C GLN A 41 -1.96 -14.05 15.88
N ARG A 42 -3.30 -14.07 16.07
CA ARG A 42 -4.01 -15.24 16.61
C ARG A 42 -4.10 -16.41 15.63
N HIS A 43 -4.13 -16.11 14.32
CA HIS A 43 -4.35 -17.09 13.27
C HIS A 43 -3.29 -16.96 12.16
N PRO A 44 -2.02 -17.30 12.42
CA PRO A 44 -0.94 -17.18 11.44
C PRO A 44 -1.28 -17.90 10.13
N GLY A 45 -1.06 -17.22 9.01
CA GLY A 45 -1.32 -17.74 7.67
C GLY A 45 -2.80 -17.79 7.24
N ARG A 46 -3.75 -17.36 8.10
CA ARG A 46 -5.19 -17.35 7.76
C ARG A 46 -5.68 -16.04 7.17
N LEU A 47 -4.92 -14.96 7.26
CA LEU A 47 -5.27 -13.67 6.70
C LEU A 47 -4.06 -13.07 5.98
N THR A 48 -4.21 -12.85 4.69
CA THR A 48 -3.29 -12.03 3.88
C THR A 48 -3.83 -10.61 3.80
N LEU A 49 -3.02 -9.63 4.18
CA LEU A 49 -3.37 -8.22 4.14
C LEU A 49 -2.67 -7.53 2.98
N ALA A 50 -3.43 -7.12 1.98
CA ALA A 50 -2.98 -6.25 0.90
C ALA A 50 -3.58 -4.85 1.09
N THR A 51 -2.75 -3.81 1.05
CA THR A 51 -3.21 -2.44 1.24
C THR A 51 -2.79 -1.52 0.10
N GLN A 52 -3.69 -0.62 -0.28
CA GLN A 52 -3.42 0.49 -1.18
C GLN A 52 -2.96 1.75 -0.42
N ASN A 53 -3.12 1.76 0.90
CA ASN A 53 -2.71 2.87 1.75
C ASN A 53 -1.19 2.91 1.90
N VAL A 54 -0.63 4.12 1.89
CA VAL A 54 0.81 4.36 2.01
C VAL A 54 1.21 4.88 3.39
N ASP A 55 0.26 4.89 4.35
CA ASP A 55 0.39 5.55 5.65
C ASP A 55 1.13 4.75 6.73
N GLY A 56 1.40 3.47 6.49
CA GLY A 56 2.07 2.57 7.43
C GLY A 56 1.25 2.22 8.68
N LEU A 57 -0.06 2.52 8.72
CA LEU A 57 -0.88 2.31 9.91
C LEU A 57 -1.10 0.83 10.24
N HIS A 58 -1.14 -0.05 9.26
CA HIS A 58 -1.22 -1.49 9.51
C HIS A 58 0.04 -2.02 10.20
N GLN A 59 1.23 -1.60 9.73
CA GLN A 59 2.50 -1.93 10.37
C GLN A 59 2.56 -1.36 11.80
N LYS A 60 2.12 -0.10 11.98
CA LYS A 60 2.04 0.57 13.28
C LYS A 60 1.05 -0.10 14.24
N ALA A 61 -0.01 -0.74 13.72
CA ALA A 61 -0.95 -1.55 14.50
C ALA A 61 -0.40 -2.91 14.93
N GLY A 62 0.75 -3.32 14.39
CA GLY A 62 1.39 -4.60 14.70
C GLY A 62 1.03 -5.74 13.74
N SER A 63 0.53 -5.45 12.54
CA SER A 63 0.34 -6.46 11.49
C SER A 63 1.70 -7.06 11.11
N PRO A 64 1.89 -8.39 11.24
CA PRO A 64 3.18 -9.04 11.00
C PRO A 64 3.56 -9.07 9.53
N GLU A 65 2.55 -9.10 8.66
CA GLU A 65 2.72 -9.13 7.21
C GLU A 65 1.75 -8.17 6.53
N VAL A 66 2.28 -7.27 5.69
CA VAL A 66 1.50 -6.28 4.94
C VAL A 66 2.03 -6.21 3.51
N LEU A 67 1.20 -6.56 2.53
CA LEU A 67 1.48 -6.36 1.12
C LEU A 67 1.13 -4.92 0.74
N ALA A 68 2.11 -4.03 0.73
CA ALA A 68 1.95 -2.62 0.41
C ALA A 68 1.94 -2.42 -1.11
N LEU A 69 0.76 -2.50 -1.75
CA LEU A 69 0.61 -2.43 -3.21
C LEU A 69 1.04 -1.08 -3.80
N HIS A 70 0.95 -0.01 -3.02
CA HIS A 70 1.33 1.34 -3.47
C HIS A 70 2.55 1.89 -2.72
N GLY A 71 3.33 1.02 -2.04
CA GLY A 71 4.51 1.41 -1.29
C GLY A 71 4.19 2.03 0.07
N ASN A 72 5.15 2.79 0.59
CA ASN A 72 5.07 3.42 1.91
C ASN A 72 5.62 4.85 1.85
N ILE A 73 4.85 5.80 2.38
CA ILE A 73 5.23 7.22 2.35
C ILE A 73 6.48 7.54 3.20
N PHE A 74 6.79 6.71 4.19
CA PHE A 74 7.95 6.90 5.08
C PHE A 74 9.25 6.34 4.53
N ASP A 75 9.17 5.53 3.46
CA ASP A 75 10.33 4.99 2.78
C ASP A 75 10.75 5.88 1.62
N ASP A 76 12.02 5.79 1.24
CA ASP A 76 12.60 6.49 0.10
C ASP A 76 13.20 5.50 -0.89
N GLN A 77 13.14 5.86 -2.16
CA GLN A 77 13.79 5.14 -3.26
C GLN A 77 14.45 6.10 -4.24
N TRP A 78 15.37 5.59 -5.03
CA TRP A 78 15.96 6.36 -6.10
C TRP A 78 14.99 6.52 -7.27
N LEU A 79 15.02 7.71 -7.91
CA LEU A 79 14.17 8.01 -9.06
C LEU A 79 14.50 7.11 -10.24
N ASP A 80 15.78 6.99 -10.54
CA ASP A 80 16.29 6.22 -11.65
C ASP A 80 17.27 5.13 -11.17
N PRO A 81 17.54 4.09 -11.96
CA PRO A 81 18.67 3.22 -11.74
C PRO A 81 19.97 4.02 -11.69
N CYS A 82 20.94 3.60 -10.89
CA CYS A 82 22.22 4.29 -10.80
C CYS A 82 22.97 4.26 -12.14
N ALA A 83 23.21 5.42 -12.73
CA ALA A 83 23.91 5.53 -14.03
C ALA A 83 25.38 5.03 -13.99
N LEU A 84 25.97 4.90 -12.80
CA LEU A 84 27.35 4.46 -12.60
C LEU A 84 27.46 2.99 -12.19
N ALA A 85 26.34 2.33 -11.89
CA ALA A 85 26.34 0.94 -11.46
C ALA A 85 26.61 0.01 -12.64
N ARG A 86 27.58 -0.89 -12.50
CA ARG A 86 27.82 -1.99 -13.45
C ARG A 86 26.93 -3.20 -13.15
N ARG A 87 26.49 -3.36 -11.89
CA ARG A 87 25.59 -4.39 -11.39
C ARG A 87 24.59 -3.73 -10.44
N PRO A 88 23.37 -4.27 -10.28
CA PRO A 88 22.36 -3.68 -9.39
C PRO A 88 22.85 -3.39 -7.97
N GLN A 89 23.67 -4.26 -7.40
CA GLN A 89 24.23 -4.11 -6.05
C GLN A 89 25.31 -3.02 -5.94
N ASP A 90 25.86 -2.54 -7.05
CA ASP A 90 26.88 -1.48 -7.09
C ASP A 90 26.24 -0.08 -7.17
N GLY A 91 24.90 0.00 -7.07
CA GLY A 91 24.12 1.23 -7.26
C GLY A 91 24.16 2.21 -6.11
N CYS A 92 23.36 3.23 -6.22
CA CYS A 92 23.19 4.23 -5.17
C CYS A 92 22.58 3.61 -3.90
N HIS A 93 23.12 3.92 -2.74
CA HIS A 93 22.56 3.51 -1.44
C HIS A 93 21.84 4.68 -0.79
N VAL A 94 20.56 4.48 -0.41
CA VAL A 94 19.73 5.53 0.22
C VAL A 94 20.38 6.09 1.47
N ALA A 95 20.98 5.24 2.31
CA ALA A 95 21.69 5.66 3.52
C ALA A 95 22.91 6.57 3.27
N GLN A 96 23.39 6.66 2.03
CA GLN A 96 24.53 7.51 1.60
C GLN A 96 24.07 8.72 0.79
N ALA A 97 22.79 9.02 0.75
CA ALA A 97 22.27 10.19 0.08
C ALA A 97 22.80 11.48 0.71
N GLN A 98 23.26 12.40 -0.13
CA GLN A 98 23.64 13.74 0.34
C GLN A 98 22.38 14.55 0.63
N PRO A 99 22.40 15.37 1.71
CA PRO A 99 21.28 16.23 2.05
C PRO A 99 20.87 17.13 0.89
N GLY A 100 19.55 17.33 0.78
CA GLY A 100 18.96 18.18 -0.25
C GLY A 100 17.44 18.12 -0.22
N ARG A 101 16.80 18.83 -1.12
CA ARG A 101 15.33 18.87 -1.26
C ARG A 101 14.94 18.68 -2.74
N PRO A 102 14.85 17.44 -3.25
CA PRO A 102 15.11 16.15 -2.59
C PRO A 102 16.61 15.86 -2.36
N PRO A 103 16.93 14.89 -1.48
CA PRO A 103 18.30 14.37 -1.36
C PRO A 103 18.77 13.73 -2.67
N ARG A 104 20.09 13.64 -2.86
CA ARG A 104 20.67 13.13 -4.09
C ARG A 104 21.88 12.23 -3.87
N CYS A 105 22.15 11.38 -4.82
CA CYS A 105 23.36 10.57 -4.81
C CYS A 105 24.59 11.47 -5.05
N GLY A 106 25.57 11.39 -4.15
CA GLY A 106 26.81 12.17 -4.26
C GLY A 106 27.70 11.78 -5.45
N GLN A 107 27.49 10.62 -6.05
CA GLN A 107 28.28 10.11 -7.15
C GLN A 107 27.68 10.42 -8.54
N CYS A 108 26.38 10.13 -8.72
CA CYS A 108 25.72 10.25 -10.02
C CYS A 108 24.65 11.36 -10.08
N GLY A 109 24.38 12.04 -8.97
CA GLY A 109 23.37 13.09 -8.90
C GLY A 109 21.91 12.61 -8.92
N ASN A 110 21.66 11.28 -8.96
CA ASN A 110 20.32 10.72 -8.94
C ASN A 110 19.52 11.23 -7.71
N LEU A 111 18.23 11.45 -7.87
CA LEU A 111 17.39 12.04 -6.84
C LEU A 111 16.70 10.96 -6.04
N LEU A 112 16.56 11.17 -4.72
CA LEU A 112 15.63 10.41 -3.89
C LEU A 112 14.20 10.90 -4.10
N ARG A 113 13.28 9.96 -4.03
CA ARG A 113 11.85 10.20 -4.03
C ARG A 113 11.17 9.33 -2.97
N PRO A 114 9.99 9.69 -2.48
CA PRO A 114 9.19 8.78 -1.64
C PRO A 114 8.92 7.46 -2.36
N ALA A 115 9.01 6.35 -1.63
CA ALA A 115 8.74 5.01 -2.15
C ALA A 115 7.23 4.73 -2.23
N VAL A 116 6.53 5.60 -2.95
CA VAL A 116 5.10 5.51 -3.25
C VAL A 116 4.92 5.31 -4.74
N VAL A 117 4.05 4.40 -5.13
CA VAL A 117 3.68 4.19 -6.53
C VAL A 117 2.89 5.40 -7.03
N TRP A 118 3.35 6.04 -8.08
CA TRP A 118 2.67 7.15 -8.73
C TRP A 118 1.79 6.68 -9.89
N PHE A 119 0.84 7.50 -10.28
CA PHE A 119 0.01 7.20 -11.46
C PHE A 119 0.87 7.00 -12.70
N GLY A 120 0.65 5.87 -13.37
CA GLY A 120 1.41 5.44 -14.54
C GLY A 120 2.61 4.55 -14.22
N GLU A 121 2.93 4.31 -12.95
CA GLU A 121 3.97 3.37 -12.53
C GLU A 121 3.38 1.96 -12.30
N MET A 122 4.23 0.97 -12.45
CA MET A 122 3.89 -0.42 -12.10
C MET A 122 3.88 -0.60 -10.58
N LEU A 123 2.95 -1.42 -10.09
CA LEU A 123 2.96 -1.86 -8.71
C LEU A 123 4.20 -2.72 -8.40
N PRO A 124 4.63 -2.80 -7.14
CA PRO A 124 5.67 -3.74 -6.72
C PRO A 124 5.26 -5.17 -7.09
N MET A 125 6.00 -5.77 -8.03
CA MET A 125 5.62 -7.05 -8.66
C MET A 125 5.48 -8.18 -7.64
N ASP A 126 6.39 -8.24 -6.65
CA ASP A 126 6.34 -9.28 -5.61
C ASP A 126 5.10 -9.14 -4.72
N ALA A 127 4.74 -7.91 -4.33
CA ALA A 127 3.56 -7.65 -3.53
C ALA A 127 2.26 -7.92 -4.32
N LEU A 128 2.22 -7.53 -5.59
CA LEU A 128 1.06 -7.80 -6.46
C LEU A 128 0.90 -9.31 -6.68
N ALA A 129 1.95 -10.01 -7.07
CA ALA A 129 1.89 -11.46 -7.29
C ALA A 129 1.47 -12.24 -6.03
N ALA A 130 1.96 -11.83 -4.84
CA ALA A 130 1.54 -12.42 -3.58
C ALA A 130 0.05 -12.14 -3.28
N ALA A 131 -0.43 -10.94 -3.59
CA ALA A 131 -1.84 -10.58 -3.41
C ALA A 131 -2.76 -11.34 -4.39
N GLU A 132 -2.37 -11.47 -5.65
CA GLU A 132 -3.08 -12.27 -6.65
C GLU A 132 -3.16 -13.74 -6.23
N GLN A 133 -2.04 -14.32 -5.81
CA GLN A 133 -2.03 -15.71 -5.33
C GLN A 133 -2.92 -15.91 -4.10
N ALA A 134 -2.97 -14.92 -3.19
CA ALA A 134 -3.86 -14.98 -2.04
C ALA A 134 -5.34 -14.85 -2.45
N ALA A 135 -5.64 -13.98 -3.41
CA ALA A 135 -7.00 -13.82 -3.96
C ALA A 135 -7.52 -15.12 -4.60
N GLU A 136 -6.68 -15.83 -5.34
CA GLU A 136 -7.03 -17.12 -5.98
C GLU A 136 -7.29 -18.26 -4.98
N ARG A 137 -6.83 -18.14 -3.74
CA ARG A 137 -6.86 -19.23 -2.75
C ARG A 137 -7.74 -18.96 -1.54
N CYS A 138 -8.24 -17.73 -1.39
CA CYS A 138 -9.03 -17.37 -0.22
C CYS A 138 -10.44 -17.97 -0.29
N ASP A 139 -11.01 -18.26 0.87
CA ASP A 139 -12.44 -18.60 1.00
C ASP A 139 -13.31 -17.34 1.04
N VAL A 140 -12.73 -16.23 1.56
CA VAL A 140 -13.41 -14.93 1.73
C VAL A 140 -12.47 -13.80 1.37
N MET A 141 -12.90 -12.90 0.51
CA MET A 141 -12.25 -11.63 0.20
C MET A 141 -12.98 -10.50 0.93
N LEU A 142 -12.29 -9.82 1.84
CA LEU A 142 -12.78 -8.59 2.46
C LEU A 142 -12.25 -7.37 1.70
N VAL A 143 -13.14 -6.57 1.14
CA VAL A 143 -12.80 -5.30 0.48
C VAL A 143 -13.17 -4.17 1.42
N VAL A 144 -12.17 -3.41 1.90
CA VAL A 144 -12.38 -2.48 3.02
C VAL A 144 -11.97 -1.07 2.66
N GLY A 145 -12.91 -0.11 2.73
CA GLY A 145 -12.63 1.33 2.64
C GLY A 145 -12.03 1.78 1.31
N THR A 146 -12.42 1.14 0.20
CA THR A 146 -11.99 1.52 -1.15
C THR A 146 -13.21 1.70 -2.06
N ALA A 147 -13.12 2.61 -3.02
CA ALA A 147 -14.14 2.78 -4.05
C ALA A 147 -14.14 1.65 -5.11
N GLY A 148 -13.11 0.79 -5.12
CA GLY A 148 -13.00 -0.30 -6.09
C GLY A 148 -12.64 0.13 -7.52
N ALA A 149 -12.20 1.38 -7.71
CA ALA A 149 -11.98 1.99 -9.03
C ALA A 149 -10.51 1.95 -9.50
N VAL A 150 -9.55 1.65 -8.61
CA VAL A 150 -8.11 1.75 -8.92
C VAL A 150 -7.53 0.38 -9.27
N TYR A 151 -7.21 0.21 -10.54
CA TYR A 151 -6.57 -1.00 -11.06
C TYR A 151 -5.04 -0.90 -11.00
N PRO A 152 -4.32 -2.06 -10.83
CA PRO A 152 -4.85 -3.44 -10.82
C PRO A 152 -5.43 -3.89 -9.47
N ALA A 153 -5.28 -3.12 -8.38
CA ALA A 153 -5.71 -3.55 -7.04
C ALA A 153 -7.21 -3.93 -6.95
N ALA A 154 -8.10 -3.20 -7.65
CA ALA A 154 -9.52 -3.52 -7.72
C ALA A 154 -9.79 -4.88 -8.39
N GLY A 155 -8.91 -5.34 -9.29
CA GLY A 155 -8.99 -6.63 -9.95
C GLY A 155 -8.90 -7.83 -9.00
N LEU A 156 -8.26 -7.68 -7.84
CA LEU A 156 -8.12 -8.75 -6.85
C LEU A 156 -9.47 -9.29 -6.35
N ALA A 157 -10.48 -8.42 -6.21
CA ALA A 157 -11.82 -8.84 -5.80
C ALA A 157 -12.51 -9.67 -6.90
N HIS A 158 -12.33 -9.32 -8.16
CA HIS A 158 -12.83 -10.10 -9.29
C HIS A 158 -12.14 -11.47 -9.37
N GLN A 159 -10.80 -11.51 -9.24
CA GLN A 159 -10.05 -12.77 -9.23
C GLN A 159 -10.51 -13.70 -8.10
N ALA A 160 -10.69 -13.18 -6.89
CA ALA A 160 -11.20 -13.96 -5.77
C ALA A 160 -12.60 -14.51 -6.04
N ARG A 161 -13.50 -13.69 -6.60
CA ARG A 161 -14.84 -14.10 -6.99
C ARG A 161 -14.82 -15.21 -8.04
N GLU A 162 -14.00 -15.06 -9.07
CA GLU A 162 -13.85 -16.05 -10.15
C GLU A 162 -13.27 -17.37 -9.63
N ALA A 163 -12.40 -17.31 -8.63
CA ALA A 163 -11.85 -18.48 -7.94
C ALA A 163 -12.84 -19.14 -6.94
N GLY A 164 -14.03 -18.56 -6.73
CA GLY A 164 -15.08 -19.13 -5.90
C GLY A 164 -15.14 -18.58 -4.48
N ALA A 165 -14.32 -17.57 -4.13
CA ALA A 165 -14.40 -16.91 -2.84
C ALA A 165 -15.67 -16.09 -2.66
N ARG A 166 -16.11 -15.94 -1.43
CA ARG A 166 -17.14 -14.94 -1.08
C ARG A 166 -16.51 -13.56 -1.00
N VAL A 167 -17.14 -12.58 -1.65
CA VAL A 167 -16.70 -11.18 -1.60
C VAL A 167 -17.58 -10.40 -0.64
N VAL A 168 -16.97 -9.80 0.38
CA VAL A 168 -17.64 -8.96 1.37
C VAL A 168 -17.05 -7.58 1.36
N ILE A 169 -17.87 -6.56 1.14
CA ILE A 169 -17.45 -5.15 1.15
C ILE A 169 -17.74 -4.52 2.49
N VAL A 170 -16.80 -3.76 3.02
CA VAL A 170 -16.92 -2.99 4.27
C VAL A 170 -16.61 -1.53 3.97
N GLY A 171 -17.60 -0.67 4.03
CA GLY A 171 -17.43 0.76 3.75
C GLY A 171 -18.70 1.56 4.04
N PRO A 172 -18.58 2.90 4.23
CA PRO A 172 -19.74 3.76 4.44
C PRO A 172 -20.51 4.05 3.14
N ASP A 173 -19.84 4.00 1.99
CA ASP A 173 -20.36 4.40 0.71
C ASP A 173 -20.40 3.22 -0.29
N ALA A 174 -21.21 3.34 -1.33
CA ALA A 174 -21.25 2.40 -2.44
C ALA A 174 -19.92 2.37 -3.21
N THR A 175 -19.59 1.22 -3.79
CA THR A 175 -18.35 0.99 -4.53
C THR A 175 -18.64 0.44 -5.93
N GLU A 176 -17.64 0.48 -6.82
CA GLU A 176 -17.73 -0.14 -8.14
C GLU A 176 -17.75 -1.69 -8.09
N LEU A 177 -17.55 -2.28 -6.90
CA LEU A 177 -17.51 -3.72 -6.67
C LEU A 177 -18.79 -4.27 -6.04
N ASP A 178 -19.80 -3.42 -5.76
CA ASP A 178 -21.04 -3.84 -5.08
C ASP A 178 -21.78 -4.94 -5.87
N ASP A 179 -21.73 -4.89 -7.22
CA ASP A 179 -22.39 -5.87 -8.09
C ASP A 179 -21.81 -7.29 -7.99
N ILE A 180 -20.56 -7.43 -7.52
CA ILE A 180 -19.92 -8.73 -7.35
C ILE A 180 -19.90 -9.19 -5.88
N ALA A 181 -20.39 -8.38 -4.95
CA ALA A 181 -20.37 -8.67 -3.53
C ALA A 181 -21.47 -9.66 -3.12
N ASP A 182 -21.13 -10.63 -2.26
CA ASP A 182 -22.11 -11.47 -1.57
C ASP A 182 -22.75 -10.75 -0.41
N ALA A 183 -22.06 -9.76 0.18
CA ALA A 183 -22.58 -8.90 1.23
C ALA A 183 -21.87 -7.53 1.24
N VAL A 184 -22.63 -6.50 1.58
CA VAL A 184 -22.12 -5.14 1.85
C VAL A 184 -22.43 -4.77 3.29
N LEU A 185 -21.39 -4.52 4.08
CA LEU A 185 -21.49 -4.13 5.49
C LEU A 185 -21.25 -2.61 5.58
N THR A 186 -22.35 -1.87 5.68
CA THR A 186 -22.30 -0.40 5.71
C THR A 186 -21.78 0.09 7.07
N GLY A 187 -20.67 0.82 7.06
CA GLY A 187 -20.04 1.41 8.23
C GLY A 187 -18.55 1.58 8.06
N THR A 188 -17.90 2.19 9.05
CA THR A 188 -16.45 2.36 9.02
C THR A 188 -15.72 1.05 9.35
N SER A 189 -14.49 0.90 8.84
CA SER A 189 -13.64 -0.24 9.19
C SER A 189 -13.44 -0.38 10.71
N ALA A 190 -13.36 0.76 11.42
CA ALA A 190 -13.21 0.79 12.87
C ALA A 190 -14.44 0.25 13.64
N GLN A 191 -15.64 0.32 13.04
CA GLN A 191 -16.87 -0.20 13.64
C GLN A 191 -17.12 -1.67 13.29
N ILE A 192 -16.81 -2.06 12.06
CA ILE A 192 -17.17 -3.37 11.50
C ILE A 192 -16.12 -4.44 11.79
N LEU A 193 -14.83 -4.14 11.49
CA LEU A 193 -13.78 -5.16 11.55
C LEU A 193 -13.54 -5.75 12.94
N PRO A 194 -13.60 -5.01 14.06
CA PRO A 194 -13.49 -5.62 15.38
C PRO A 194 -14.51 -6.73 15.59
N ARG A 195 -15.79 -6.45 15.28
CA ARG A 195 -16.90 -7.41 15.44
C ARG A 195 -16.81 -8.59 14.48
N LEU A 196 -16.27 -8.37 13.28
CA LEU A 196 -16.16 -9.40 12.25
C LEU A 196 -15.00 -10.36 12.52
N LEU A 197 -13.92 -9.86 13.13
CA LEU A 197 -12.66 -10.60 13.33
C LEU A 197 -12.43 -11.04 14.79
N GLU A 198 -13.37 -10.80 15.69
CA GLU A 198 -13.29 -11.22 17.10
C GLU A 198 -13.66 -12.70 17.34
N GLY A 199 -13.97 -13.46 16.30
CA GLY A 199 -14.35 -14.89 16.38
C GLY A 199 -13.20 -15.83 16.73
#